data_fdcdf34792240728dfef559286f39318
#
_entry.id   fdcdf34792240728dfef559286f39318
#
_cell.length_a   1.000
_cell.length_b   1.000
_cell.length_c   1.000
_cell.angle_alpha   90.00
_cell.angle_beta   90.00
_cell.angle_gamma   90.00
#
_symmetry.space_group_name_H-M   'P 1'
#
loop_
_entity.id
_entity.type
_entity.pdbx_description
1 polymer ?
#
loop_
_entity_poly.entity_id
_entity_poly.type
_entity_poly.pdbx_seq_one_letter_code
_entity_poly.pdbx_strand_id
1 'polypeptide(L)'
;SNTEVDQELMEHIRNEIISCLNQHSDDEQLIEALGKIIEAEGSRASQVIFHVLTHLDMEAKEASDNWRKIIDHRRDMSDKMGRNVDIRTAICDYFCTVSDYLKNPKVVEIHVFERTFKRSRFDALTGLFNRLAFEDEITRELSRAKRYDIDLSLLFFDLDNFKAVN
;
A
#
# COMPACT_ATOMS: atom_id res chain seq x y z
N SER A 1 -8.59 -11.37 17.31
CA SER A 1 -7.58 -12.40 16.95
C SER A 1 -6.29 -11.68 16.49
N ASN A 2 -5.14 -12.38 16.49
CA ASN A 2 -3.86 -11.78 16.04
C ASN A 2 -3.92 -11.15 14.65
N THR A 3 -4.84 -11.55 13.81
CA THR A 3 -5.04 -11.07 12.44
C THR A 3 -5.75 -9.73 12.38
N GLU A 4 -6.73 -9.50 13.23
CA GLU A 4 -7.45 -8.22 13.32
C GLU A 4 -6.50 -7.13 13.84
N VAL A 5 -5.72 -7.46 14.86
CA VAL A 5 -4.69 -6.55 15.41
C VAL A 5 -3.63 -6.21 14.35
N ASP A 6 -3.25 -7.17 13.51
CA ASP A 6 -2.26 -6.94 12.44
C ASP A 6 -2.84 -6.06 11.33
N GLN A 7 -4.12 -6.24 10.97
CA GLN A 7 -4.81 -5.39 10.00
C GLN A 7 -5.03 -3.96 10.51
N GLU A 8 -5.44 -3.81 11.76
CA GLU A 8 -5.60 -2.48 12.39
C GLU A 8 -4.28 -1.74 12.46
N LEU A 9 -3.18 -2.43 12.80
CA LEU A 9 -1.84 -1.86 12.83
C LEU A 9 -1.40 -1.39 11.43
N MET A 10 -1.58 -2.22 10.41
CA MET A 10 -1.22 -1.87 9.02
C MET A 10 -2.02 -0.67 8.50
N GLU A 11 -3.31 -0.60 8.84
CA GLU A 11 -4.16 0.55 8.48
C GLU A 11 -3.73 1.82 9.24
N HIS A 12 -3.35 1.70 10.49
CA HIS A 12 -2.80 2.81 11.28
C HIS A 12 -1.53 3.37 10.62
N ILE A 13 -0.54 2.51 10.34
CA ILE A 13 0.71 2.89 9.67
C ILE A 13 0.43 3.54 8.31
N ARG A 14 -0.51 2.98 7.54
CA ARG A 14 -0.92 3.53 6.25
C ARG A 14 -1.47 4.96 6.37
N ASN A 15 -2.33 5.20 7.35
CA ASN A 15 -2.92 6.52 7.57
C ASN A 15 -1.86 7.54 8.01
N GLU A 16 -0.90 7.15 8.85
CA GLU A 16 0.23 8.01 9.21
C GLU A 16 1.09 8.37 7.99
N ILE A 17 1.43 7.39 7.15
CA ILE A 17 2.20 7.62 5.91
C ILE A 17 1.47 8.57 4.98
N ILE A 18 0.17 8.36 4.73
CA ILE A 18 -0.64 9.26 3.88
C ILE A 18 -0.69 10.66 4.48
N SER A 19 -0.82 10.78 5.79
CA SER A 19 -0.78 12.07 6.48
C SER A 19 0.55 12.78 6.27
N CYS A 20 1.68 12.07 6.42
CA CYS A 20 3.01 12.60 6.13
C CYS A 20 3.14 13.09 4.69
N LEU A 21 2.70 12.29 3.71
CA LEU A 21 2.75 12.65 2.30
C LEU A 21 1.94 13.90 1.96
N ASN A 22 0.84 14.13 2.67
CA ASN A 22 -0.02 15.31 2.48
C ASN A 22 0.49 16.56 3.21
N GLN A 23 1.20 16.40 4.34
CA GLN A 23 1.66 17.51 5.18
C GLN A 23 3.01 18.09 4.76
N HIS A 24 3.89 17.26 4.21
CA HIS A 24 5.24 17.66 3.85
C HIS A 24 5.39 17.89 2.35
N SER A 25 5.55 19.17 1.99
CA SER A 25 5.88 19.58 0.61
C SER A 25 7.40 19.55 0.36
N ASP A 26 8.20 19.65 1.42
CA ASP A 26 9.66 19.54 1.37
C ASP A 26 10.09 18.09 1.50
N ASP A 27 10.96 17.64 0.59
CA ASP A 27 11.38 16.24 0.48
C ASP A 27 12.26 15.78 1.65
N GLU A 28 13.10 16.66 2.20
CA GLU A 28 13.94 16.30 3.36
C GLU A 28 13.08 16.10 4.61
N GLN A 29 12.08 16.95 4.82
CA GLN A 29 11.14 16.82 5.92
C GLN A 29 10.28 15.56 5.75
N LEU A 30 9.89 15.23 4.52
CA LEU A 30 9.16 14.00 4.23
C LEU A 30 9.99 12.76 4.56
N ILE A 31 11.25 12.72 4.11
CA ILE A 31 12.16 11.59 4.39
C ILE A 31 12.38 11.43 5.90
N GLU A 32 12.59 12.54 6.63
CA GLU A 32 12.72 12.50 8.08
C GLU A 32 11.47 11.96 8.77
N ALA A 33 10.29 12.41 8.34
CA ALA A 33 9.01 11.95 8.89
C ALA A 33 8.77 10.46 8.61
N LEU A 34 9.01 9.99 7.39
CA LEU A 34 8.93 8.57 7.03
C LEU A 34 9.98 7.74 7.80
N GLY A 35 11.17 8.28 8.01
CA GLY A 35 12.22 7.66 8.82
C GLY A 35 11.78 7.43 10.26
N LYS A 36 11.10 8.39 10.89
CA LYS A 36 10.55 8.26 12.25
C LYS A 36 9.49 7.16 12.34
N ILE A 37 8.62 7.02 11.33
CA ILE A 37 7.64 5.94 11.27
C ILE A 37 8.36 4.58 11.14
N ILE A 38 9.41 4.49 10.31
CA ILE A 38 10.21 3.27 10.16
C ILE A 38 10.92 2.91 11.47
N GLU A 39 11.44 3.89 12.21
CA GLU A 39 12.07 3.67 13.52
C GLU A 39 11.08 3.14 14.55
N ALA A 40 9.84 3.65 14.55
CA ALA A 40 8.80 3.24 15.46
C ALA A 40 8.21 1.85 15.13
N GLU A 41 7.88 1.61 13.85
CA GLU A 41 7.10 0.46 13.38
C GLU A 41 7.94 -0.62 12.68
N GLY A 42 9.23 -0.35 12.47
CA GLY A 42 10.18 -1.29 11.88
C GLY A 42 9.96 -1.54 10.38
N SER A 43 10.32 -2.74 9.95
CA SER A 43 10.28 -3.13 8.53
C SER A 43 8.86 -3.14 7.92
N ARG A 44 7.82 -3.21 8.73
CA ARG A 44 6.42 -3.11 8.29
C ARG A 44 6.11 -1.73 7.72
N ALA A 45 6.66 -0.66 8.31
CA ALA A 45 6.50 0.68 7.78
C ALA A 45 7.06 0.82 6.37
N SER A 46 8.23 0.26 6.10
CA SER A 46 8.81 0.25 4.75
C SER A 46 7.93 -0.49 3.74
N GLN A 47 7.35 -1.61 4.14
CA GLN A 47 6.39 -2.37 3.33
C GLN A 47 5.16 -1.53 2.97
N VAL A 48 4.58 -0.84 3.96
CA VAL A 48 3.40 0.01 3.74
C VAL A 48 3.74 1.24 2.89
N ILE A 49 4.92 1.85 3.08
CA ILE A 49 5.39 2.98 2.26
C ILE A 49 5.40 2.59 0.78
N PHE A 50 6.01 1.45 0.44
CA PHE A 50 6.06 1.02 -0.96
C PHE A 50 4.69 0.63 -1.49
N HIS A 51 3.87 -0.04 -0.69
CA HIS A 51 2.50 -0.31 -1.09
C HIS A 51 1.71 0.97 -1.39
N VAL A 52 1.80 2.00 -0.55
CA VAL A 52 1.12 3.30 -0.75
C VAL A 52 1.63 4.02 -1.99
N LEU A 53 2.95 4.05 -2.20
CA LEU A 53 3.56 4.86 -3.27
C LEU A 53 3.61 4.15 -4.62
N THR A 54 3.66 2.82 -4.65
CA THR A 54 3.92 2.05 -5.88
C THR A 54 2.95 0.91 -6.14
N HIS A 55 2.11 0.56 -5.16
CA HIS A 55 1.29 -0.66 -5.15
C HIS A 55 2.09 -1.97 -5.28
N LEU A 56 3.40 -1.93 -5.02
CA LEU A 56 4.20 -3.14 -4.94
C LEU A 56 4.00 -3.81 -3.59
N ASP A 57 3.68 -5.08 -3.63
CA ASP A 57 3.66 -5.96 -2.46
C ASP A 57 5.01 -6.67 -2.37
N MET A 58 5.68 -6.51 -1.24
CA MET A 58 6.96 -7.17 -0.96
C MET A 58 7.04 -7.57 0.51
N GLU A 59 7.92 -8.50 0.82
CA GLU A 59 8.15 -8.90 2.20
C GLU A 59 8.77 -7.77 3.02
N ALA A 60 8.44 -7.69 4.32
CA ALA A 60 8.87 -6.58 5.17
C ALA A 60 10.40 -6.39 5.23
N LYS A 61 11.16 -7.50 5.26
CA LYS A 61 12.61 -7.45 5.21
C LYS A 61 13.14 -6.88 3.90
N GLU A 62 12.56 -7.32 2.79
CA GLU A 62 12.90 -6.84 1.44
C GLU A 62 12.57 -5.36 1.29
N ALA A 63 11.43 -4.91 1.79
CA ALA A 63 11.05 -3.51 1.81
C ALA A 63 12.05 -2.65 2.60
N SER A 64 12.48 -3.11 3.78
CA SER A 64 13.48 -2.42 4.58
C SER A 64 14.83 -2.34 3.88
N ASP A 65 15.26 -3.41 3.21
CA ASP A 65 16.51 -3.42 2.43
C ASP A 65 16.43 -2.48 1.22
N ASN A 66 15.30 -2.47 0.51
CA ASN A 66 15.07 -1.58 -0.61
C ASN A 66 15.00 -0.11 -0.18
N TRP A 67 14.39 0.20 0.98
CA TRP A 67 14.37 1.57 1.50
C TRP A 67 15.78 2.14 1.67
N ARG A 68 16.69 1.38 2.30
CA ARG A 68 18.08 1.80 2.48
C ARG A 68 18.79 2.04 1.14
N LYS A 69 18.63 1.09 0.20
CA LYS A 69 19.22 1.21 -1.15
C LYS A 69 18.67 2.42 -1.91
N ILE A 70 17.39 2.72 -1.76
CA ILE A 70 16.76 3.88 -2.42
C ILE A 70 17.26 5.20 -1.82
N ILE A 71 17.46 5.29 -0.52
CA ILE A 71 18.05 6.47 0.12
C ILE A 71 19.47 6.72 -0.42
N ASP A 72 20.29 5.66 -0.55
CA ASP A 72 21.63 5.77 -1.15
C ASP A 72 21.55 6.14 -2.64
N HIS A 73 20.66 5.51 -3.39
CA HIS A 73 20.41 5.81 -4.80
C HIS A 73 19.98 7.26 -5.02
N ARG A 74 19.08 7.79 -4.18
CA ARG A 74 18.67 9.20 -4.20
C ARG A 74 19.87 10.14 -3.99
N ARG A 75 20.77 9.80 -3.07
CA ARG A 75 21.98 10.60 -2.82
C ARG A 75 22.87 10.63 -4.06
N ASP A 76 23.14 9.48 -4.65
CA ASP A 76 23.93 9.37 -5.88
C ASP A 76 23.31 10.15 -7.04
N MET A 77 21.98 10.09 -7.21
CA MET A 77 21.27 10.88 -8.21
C MET A 77 21.42 12.38 -7.94
N SER A 78 21.24 12.81 -6.70
CA SER A 78 21.36 14.22 -6.30
C SER A 78 22.76 14.77 -6.56
N ASP A 79 23.79 14.00 -6.21
CA ASP A 79 25.20 14.37 -6.45
C ASP A 79 25.49 14.52 -7.95
N LYS A 80 25.03 13.57 -8.77
CA LYS A 80 25.22 13.62 -10.22
C LYS A 80 24.47 14.75 -10.90
N MET A 81 23.29 15.09 -10.37
CA MET A 81 22.45 16.14 -10.95
C MET A 81 22.74 17.55 -10.40
N GLY A 82 23.54 17.65 -9.34
CA GLY A 82 23.85 18.93 -8.67
C GLY A 82 22.62 19.59 -8.02
N ARG A 83 21.57 18.82 -7.73
CA ARG A 83 20.35 19.28 -7.03
C ARG A 83 19.72 18.14 -6.26
N ASN A 84 18.90 18.48 -5.26
CA ASN A 84 18.14 17.46 -4.55
C ASN A 84 17.14 16.76 -5.50
N VAL A 85 17.12 15.45 -5.42
CA VAL A 85 16.15 14.60 -6.13
C VAL A 85 15.07 14.19 -5.13
N ASP A 86 13.82 14.34 -5.53
CA ASP A 86 12.66 13.95 -4.72
C ASP A 86 12.66 12.43 -4.48
N ILE A 87 12.31 12.01 -3.26
CA ILE A 87 12.32 10.57 -2.88
C ILE A 87 11.41 9.73 -3.77
N ARG A 88 10.26 10.26 -4.21
CA ARG A 88 9.32 9.56 -5.10
C ARG A 88 9.94 9.33 -6.47
N THR A 89 10.74 10.29 -6.96
CA THR A 89 11.51 10.15 -8.19
C THR A 89 12.57 9.05 -8.05
N ALA A 90 13.31 9.04 -6.94
CA ALA A 90 14.33 8.03 -6.68
C ALA A 90 13.74 6.62 -6.52
N ILE A 91 12.58 6.50 -5.88
CA ILE A 91 11.82 5.23 -5.79
C ILE A 91 11.45 4.72 -7.18
N CYS A 92 10.87 5.59 -8.01
CA CYS A 92 10.47 5.23 -9.38
C CYS A 92 11.68 4.80 -10.22
N ASP A 93 12.75 5.59 -10.21
CA ASP A 93 13.97 5.28 -10.95
C ASP A 93 14.61 3.98 -10.49
N TYR A 94 14.74 3.77 -9.18
CA TYR A 94 15.30 2.54 -8.61
C TYR A 94 14.53 1.29 -9.05
N PHE A 95 13.20 1.32 -8.94
CA PHE A 95 12.36 0.19 -9.31
C PHE A 95 12.25 -0.05 -10.81
N CYS A 96 12.52 0.95 -11.63
CA CYS A 96 12.54 0.81 -13.09
C CYS A 96 13.90 0.38 -13.64
N THR A 97 15.01 0.85 -13.05
CA THR A 97 16.34 0.75 -13.66
C THR A 97 17.27 -0.17 -12.91
N VAL A 98 17.12 -0.31 -11.59
CA VAL A 98 18.04 -1.09 -10.75
C VAL A 98 17.46 -2.46 -10.39
N SER A 99 16.19 -2.51 -9.98
CA SER A 99 15.56 -3.74 -9.49
C SER A 99 14.56 -4.38 -10.44
N ASP A 100 14.19 -3.70 -11.53
CA ASP A 100 13.25 -4.16 -12.58
C ASP A 100 11.85 -4.59 -12.05
N TYR A 101 11.43 -4.04 -10.88
CA TYR A 101 10.09 -4.29 -10.35
C TYR A 101 9.00 -3.57 -11.14
N LEU A 102 9.30 -2.40 -11.71
CA LEU A 102 8.37 -1.59 -12.49
C LEU A 102 8.86 -1.48 -13.94
N LYS A 103 8.11 -2.07 -14.87
CA LYS A 103 8.45 -2.02 -16.32
C LYS A 103 7.85 -0.81 -17.02
N ASN A 104 6.60 -0.48 -16.72
CA ASN A 104 5.85 0.61 -17.36
C ASN A 104 5.04 1.39 -16.32
N PRO A 105 5.68 2.12 -15.38
CA PRO A 105 4.99 2.83 -14.33
C PRO A 105 4.17 4.00 -14.90
N LYS A 106 3.06 4.27 -14.24
CA LYS A 106 2.22 5.45 -14.47
C LYS A 106 2.24 6.33 -13.22
N VAL A 107 2.48 7.62 -13.40
CA VAL A 107 2.40 8.60 -12.31
C VAL A 107 0.95 9.04 -12.15
N VAL A 108 0.41 8.90 -10.94
CA VAL A 108 -0.95 9.30 -10.59
C VAL A 108 -0.93 9.94 -9.20
N GLU A 109 -1.70 11.01 -9.01
CA GLU A 109 -1.90 11.61 -7.69
C GLU A 109 -2.53 10.61 -6.72
N ILE A 110 -1.99 10.49 -5.50
CA ILE A 110 -2.43 9.51 -4.50
C ILE A 110 -3.94 9.61 -4.25
N HIS A 111 -4.47 10.82 -4.05
CA HIS A 111 -5.90 11.00 -3.77
C HIS A 111 -6.81 10.65 -4.97
N VAL A 112 -6.32 10.80 -6.21
CA VAL A 112 -7.04 10.37 -7.42
C VAL A 112 -7.05 8.85 -7.51
N PHE A 113 -5.90 8.24 -7.25
CA PHE A 113 -5.76 6.79 -7.21
C PHE A 113 -6.66 6.18 -6.13
N GLU A 114 -6.56 6.65 -4.89
CA GLU A 114 -7.35 6.17 -3.74
C GLU A 114 -8.86 6.25 -4.01
N ARG A 115 -9.33 7.37 -4.56
CA ARG A 115 -10.73 7.53 -4.92
C ARG A 115 -11.18 6.56 -6.01
N THR A 116 -10.34 6.37 -7.03
CA THR A 116 -10.62 5.43 -8.12
C THR A 116 -10.61 4.00 -7.60
N PHE A 117 -9.63 3.66 -6.79
CA PHE A 117 -9.51 2.35 -6.16
C PHE A 117 -10.72 2.03 -5.27
N LYS A 118 -11.12 2.96 -4.39
CA LYS A 118 -12.33 2.79 -3.58
C LYS A 118 -13.58 2.55 -4.43
N ARG A 119 -13.78 3.36 -5.49
CA ARG A 119 -14.91 3.19 -6.41
C ARG A 119 -14.90 1.86 -7.16
N SER A 120 -13.72 1.32 -7.45
CA SER A 120 -13.60 0.03 -8.14
C SER A 120 -13.84 -1.18 -7.22
N ARG A 121 -13.78 -1.01 -5.90
CA ARG A 121 -13.89 -2.10 -4.91
C ARG A 121 -15.18 -2.08 -4.09
N PHE A 122 -15.82 -0.92 -3.94
CA PHE A 122 -17.00 -0.78 -3.10
C PHE A 122 -18.23 -0.44 -3.93
N ASP A 123 -19.36 -1.01 -3.54
CA ASP A 123 -20.68 -0.62 -4.05
C ASP A 123 -21.02 0.77 -3.54
N ALA A 124 -21.42 1.66 -4.45
CA ALA A 124 -21.64 3.07 -4.12
C ALA A 124 -22.87 3.32 -3.22
N LEU A 125 -23.82 2.38 -3.21
CA LEU A 125 -25.04 2.50 -2.44
C LEU A 125 -24.88 1.99 -1.00
N THR A 126 -24.27 0.83 -0.87
CA THR A 126 -24.16 0.11 0.41
C THR A 126 -22.86 0.32 1.13
N GLY A 127 -21.80 0.75 0.43
CA GLY A 127 -20.44 0.85 0.96
C GLY A 127 -19.76 -0.50 1.23
N LEU A 128 -20.40 -1.61 0.86
CA LEU A 128 -19.82 -2.95 0.96
C LEU A 128 -18.90 -3.24 -0.23
N PHE A 129 -18.11 -4.29 -0.13
CA PHE A 129 -17.35 -4.77 -1.27
C PHE A 129 -18.27 -5.11 -2.43
N ASN A 130 -17.91 -4.64 -3.62
CA ASN A 130 -18.57 -5.07 -4.82
C ASN A 130 -18.12 -6.51 -5.19
N ARG A 131 -18.74 -7.07 -6.23
CA ARG A 131 -18.45 -8.44 -6.66
C ARG A 131 -16.95 -8.67 -6.96
N LEU A 132 -16.30 -7.73 -7.64
CA LEU A 132 -14.89 -7.86 -8.01
C LEU A 132 -14.01 -7.90 -6.76
N ALA A 133 -14.21 -6.98 -5.82
CA ALA A 133 -13.46 -6.96 -4.56
C ALA A 133 -13.71 -8.22 -3.72
N PHE A 134 -14.93 -8.75 -3.73
CA PHE A 134 -15.26 -10.00 -3.05
C PHE A 134 -14.52 -11.20 -3.68
N GLU A 135 -14.48 -11.31 -5.00
CA GLU A 135 -13.77 -12.38 -5.71
C GLU A 135 -12.26 -12.36 -5.42
N ASP A 136 -11.65 -11.18 -5.35
CA ASP A 136 -10.26 -11.00 -4.97
C ASP A 136 -10.02 -11.41 -3.51
N GLU A 137 -10.86 -10.96 -2.59
CA GLU A 137 -10.71 -11.21 -1.16
C GLU A 137 -10.89 -12.69 -0.81
N ILE A 138 -11.92 -13.33 -1.36
CA ILE A 138 -12.14 -14.77 -1.12
C ILE A 138 -10.97 -15.62 -1.64
N THR A 139 -10.40 -15.25 -2.78
CA THR A 139 -9.22 -15.94 -3.34
C THR A 139 -8.02 -15.81 -2.43
N ARG A 140 -7.81 -14.62 -1.86
CA ARG A 140 -6.74 -14.33 -0.90
C ARG A 140 -6.93 -15.12 0.40
N GLU A 141 -8.13 -15.10 0.97
CA GLU A 141 -8.44 -15.82 2.21
C GLU A 141 -8.39 -17.35 2.03
N LEU A 142 -8.81 -17.89 0.89
CA LEU A 142 -8.64 -19.31 0.56
C LEU A 142 -7.16 -19.71 0.51
N SER A 143 -6.34 -18.87 -0.13
CA SER A 143 -4.89 -19.10 -0.21
C SER A 143 -4.23 -19.06 1.17
N ARG A 144 -4.70 -18.15 2.02
CA ARG A 144 -4.26 -18.00 3.41
C ARG A 144 -4.69 -19.20 4.26
N ALA A 145 -5.96 -19.59 4.21
CA ALA A 145 -6.50 -20.73 4.93
C ALA A 145 -5.70 -22.00 4.60
N LYS A 146 -5.43 -22.22 3.30
CA LYS A 146 -4.61 -23.35 2.83
C LYS A 146 -3.16 -23.28 3.33
N ARG A 147 -2.55 -22.09 3.38
CA ARG A 147 -1.15 -21.92 3.82
C ARG A 147 -0.96 -22.19 5.32
N TYR A 148 -1.92 -21.77 6.12
CA TYR A 148 -1.84 -21.84 7.58
C TYR A 148 -2.67 -22.96 8.19
N ASP A 149 -3.27 -23.81 7.35
CA ASP A 149 -4.13 -24.93 7.77
C ASP A 149 -5.24 -24.50 8.75
N ILE A 150 -5.95 -23.41 8.38
CA ILE A 150 -7.07 -22.88 9.16
C ILE A 150 -8.38 -23.01 8.40
N ASP A 151 -9.46 -23.25 9.13
CA ASP A 151 -10.80 -23.34 8.54
C ASP A 151 -11.28 -21.98 8.04
N LEU A 152 -11.93 -21.97 6.87
CA LEU A 152 -12.64 -20.83 6.31
C LEU A 152 -14.10 -21.20 6.10
N SER A 153 -15.00 -20.36 6.57
CA SER A 153 -16.44 -20.50 6.35
C SER A 153 -16.98 -19.29 5.60
N LEU A 154 -17.85 -19.53 4.63
CA LEU A 154 -18.53 -18.50 3.85
C LEU A 154 -20.04 -18.58 4.10
N LEU A 155 -20.62 -17.45 4.46
CA LEU A 155 -22.08 -17.31 4.67
C LEU A 155 -22.68 -16.53 3.51
N PHE A 156 -23.72 -17.07 2.90
CA PHE A 156 -24.54 -16.39 1.92
C PHE A 156 -25.89 -16.06 2.52
N PHE A 157 -26.33 -14.81 2.32
CA PHE A 157 -27.66 -14.37 2.70
C PHE A 157 -28.40 -13.85 1.47
N ASP A 158 -29.68 -14.19 1.36
CA ASP A 158 -30.58 -13.60 0.38
C ASP A 158 -31.90 -13.19 1.08
N LEU A 159 -32.50 -12.12 0.60
CA LEU A 159 -33.77 -11.61 1.14
C LEU A 159 -34.91 -12.15 0.31
N ASP A 160 -35.71 -13.02 0.91
CA ASP A 160 -36.91 -13.53 0.29
C ASP A 160 -37.91 -12.39 -0.03
N ASN A 161 -38.46 -12.43 -1.23
CA ASN A 161 -39.46 -11.48 -1.70
C ASN A 161 -39.02 -9.99 -1.69
N PHE A 162 -37.73 -9.69 -1.80
CA PHE A 162 -37.22 -8.32 -1.79
C PHE A 162 -37.89 -7.40 -2.81
N LYS A 163 -38.32 -7.93 -3.98
CA LYS A 163 -39.05 -7.18 -4.99
C LYS A 163 -40.47 -6.76 -4.56
N ALA A 164 -41.03 -7.38 -3.54
CA ALA A 164 -42.37 -7.03 -3.02
C ALA A 164 -42.32 -5.97 -1.92
N VAL A 165 -41.09 -5.70 -1.39
CA VAL A 165 -40.85 -4.73 -0.30
C VAL A 165 -40.38 -3.38 -0.84
N ASN A 166 -39.97 -3.33 -2.12
CA ASN A 166 -39.37 -2.14 -2.77
C ASN A 166 -40.38 -1.54 -3.80
#